data_2992f6bb7dc4cfd22ad81723cf417e36
#
_entry.id   2992f6bb7dc4cfd22ad81723cf417e36
#
_cell.length_a   1.000
_cell.length_b   1.000
_cell.length_c   1.000
_cell.angle_alpha   90.00
_cell.angle_beta   90.00
_cell.angle_gamma   90.00
#
_symmetry.space_group_name_H-M   'P 1'
#
loop_
_entity.id
_entity.type
_entity.pdbx_description
1 polymer ?
#
loop_
_entity_poly.entity_id
_entity_poly.type
_entity_poly.pdbx_seq_one_letter_code
_entity_poly.pdbx_strand_id
1 'polypeptide(L)'
;MTTESIPTRLLVWHEQTDPTKLLRITDAIRRGDPLPPIEAMAIGHRFLVLDGAHRAQAHQYCHRSEIRARLHNLPLSAEIP
;
A
#
# COMPACT_ATOMS: atom_id res chain seq x y z
N MET A 1 4.65 15.82 -4.05
CA MET A 1 3.71 14.70 -3.91
C MET A 1 3.09 14.70 -2.54
N THR A 2 1.78 14.55 -2.50
CA THR A 2 1.05 14.52 -1.23
C THR A 2 0.81 13.09 -0.79
N THR A 3 0.72 12.90 0.52
CA THR A 3 0.35 11.62 1.10
C THR A 3 -1.13 11.67 1.45
N GLU A 4 -1.85 10.63 1.08
CA GLU A 4 -3.28 10.53 1.30
C GLU A 4 -3.61 9.23 2.00
N SER A 5 -4.73 9.21 2.74
CA SER A 5 -5.27 7.97 3.28
C SER A 5 -6.19 7.35 2.24
N ILE A 6 -5.96 6.08 1.93
CA ILE A 6 -6.77 5.37 0.95
C ILE A 6 -7.33 4.09 1.55
N PRO A 7 -8.48 3.61 1.05
CA PRO A 7 -9.09 2.40 1.62
C PRO A 7 -8.25 1.16 1.36
N THR A 8 -7.95 0.42 2.42
CA THR A 8 -7.15 -0.81 2.31
C THR A 8 -7.84 -1.87 1.47
N ARG A 9 -9.16 -1.92 1.48
CA ARG A 9 -9.92 -2.92 0.72
C ARG A 9 -9.76 -2.78 -0.80
N LEU A 10 -9.29 -1.62 -1.26
CA LEU A 10 -9.12 -1.36 -2.69
C LEU A 10 -7.69 -1.59 -3.17
N LEU A 11 -6.79 -2.02 -2.30
CA LEU A 11 -5.40 -2.26 -2.66
C LEU A 11 -5.24 -3.57 -3.41
N VAL A 12 -4.41 -3.55 -4.44
CA VAL A 12 -3.96 -4.75 -5.13
C VAL A 12 -2.44 -4.69 -5.27
N TRP A 13 -1.79 -5.84 -5.22
CA TRP A 13 -0.35 -5.92 -5.41
C TRP A 13 0.01 -7.23 -6.06
N HIS A 14 1.15 -7.25 -6.76
CA HIS A 14 1.63 -8.43 -7.46
C HIS A 14 2.83 -9.08 -6.79
N GLU A 15 3.45 -8.37 -5.86
CA GLU A 15 4.63 -8.86 -5.18
C GLU A 15 4.27 -9.94 -4.18
N GLN A 16 5.04 -11.02 -4.15
CA GLN A 16 4.91 -12.02 -3.11
C GLN A 16 5.46 -11.48 -1.79
N THR A 17 4.73 -11.70 -0.71
CA THR A 17 5.15 -11.22 0.60
C THR A 17 5.83 -12.34 1.39
N ASP A 18 6.85 -11.94 2.15
CA ASP A 18 7.58 -12.83 3.04
C ASP A 18 6.87 -12.91 4.39
N PRO A 19 6.49 -14.11 4.86
CA PRO A 19 5.77 -14.24 6.13
C PRO A 19 6.50 -13.65 7.33
N THR A 20 7.82 -13.78 7.38
CA THR A 20 8.60 -13.24 8.51
C THR A 20 8.54 -11.71 8.54
N LYS A 21 8.72 -11.09 7.38
CA LYS A 21 8.65 -9.65 7.24
C LYS A 21 7.25 -9.14 7.50
N LEU A 22 6.25 -9.87 7.02
CA LEU A 22 4.85 -9.55 7.26
C LEU A 22 4.54 -9.55 8.74
N LEU A 23 5.03 -10.53 9.48
CA LEU A 23 4.80 -10.63 10.91
C LEU A 23 5.39 -9.44 11.66
N ARG A 24 6.60 -9.01 11.30
CA ARG A 24 7.22 -7.83 11.94
C ARG A 24 6.40 -6.57 11.73
N ILE A 25 5.89 -6.39 10.52
CA ILE A 25 5.10 -5.20 10.20
C ILE A 25 3.76 -5.25 10.91
N THR A 26 3.14 -6.43 10.97
CA THR A 26 1.89 -6.63 11.69
C THR A 26 2.07 -6.26 13.17
N ASP A 27 3.16 -6.70 13.78
CA ASP A 27 3.45 -6.37 15.18
C ASP A 27 3.66 -4.85 15.35
N ALA A 28 4.34 -4.21 14.41
CA ALA A 28 4.54 -2.77 14.47
C ALA A 28 3.22 -2.01 14.41
N ILE A 29 2.29 -2.44 13.56
CA ILE A 29 0.96 -1.84 13.46
C ILE A 29 0.21 -2.00 14.78
N ARG A 30 0.26 -3.18 15.39
CA ARG A 30 -0.42 -3.44 16.65
C ARG A 30 0.13 -2.61 17.80
N ARG A 31 1.43 -2.31 17.78
CA ARG A 31 2.07 -1.44 18.78
C ARG A 31 1.78 0.03 18.54
N GLY A 32 1.23 0.39 17.36
CA GLY A 32 1.03 1.78 17.01
C GLY A 32 2.29 2.48 16.53
N ASP A 33 3.31 1.73 16.10
CA ASP A 33 4.53 2.31 15.57
C ASP A 33 4.25 3.04 14.26
N PRO A 34 4.87 4.20 14.03
CA PRO A 34 4.72 4.88 12.75
C PRO A 34 5.41 4.10 11.64
N LEU A 35 4.73 3.98 10.51
CA LEU A 35 5.27 3.33 9.32
C LEU A 35 5.29 4.32 8.17
N PRO A 36 6.28 4.24 7.27
CA PRO A 36 6.28 5.10 6.11
C PRO A 36 5.08 4.80 5.21
N PRO A 37 4.60 5.79 4.45
CA PRO A 37 3.50 5.55 3.51
C PRO A 37 3.92 4.58 2.41
N ILE A 38 2.96 3.87 1.85
CA ILE A 38 3.20 3.05 0.67
C ILE A 38 3.23 3.94 -0.57
N GLU A 39 3.75 3.40 -1.67
CA GLU A 39 3.67 4.04 -2.97
C GLU A 39 2.58 3.31 -3.75
N ALA A 40 1.63 4.04 -4.31
CA ALA A 40 0.50 3.43 -5.00
C ALA A 40 0.05 4.28 -6.18
N MET A 41 -0.70 3.64 -7.07
CA MET A 41 -1.22 4.30 -8.27
C MET A 41 -2.67 3.89 -8.46
N ALA A 42 -3.53 4.86 -8.72
CA ALA A 42 -4.94 4.58 -8.97
C ALA A 42 -5.11 3.90 -10.32
N ILE A 43 -5.83 2.77 -10.33
CA ILE A 43 -6.19 2.06 -11.54
C ILE A 43 -7.68 1.74 -11.46
N GLY A 44 -8.49 2.48 -12.23
CA GLY A 44 -9.93 2.34 -12.14
C GLY A 44 -10.40 2.61 -10.73
N HIS A 45 -11.09 1.64 -10.14
CA HIS A 45 -11.61 1.77 -8.77
C HIS A 45 -10.67 1.19 -7.72
N ARG A 46 -9.45 0.81 -8.09
CA ARG A 46 -8.50 0.18 -7.20
C ARG A 46 -7.19 0.94 -7.19
N PHE A 47 -6.33 0.56 -6.23
CA PHE A 47 -5.00 1.15 -6.11
C PHE A 47 -3.97 0.04 -6.23
N LEU A 48 -3.07 0.16 -7.22
CA LEU A 48 -1.96 -0.76 -7.36
C LEU A 48 -0.82 -0.31 -6.46
N VAL A 49 -0.38 -1.20 -5.59
CA VAL A 49 0.76 -0.92 -4.70
C VAL A 49 2.03 -1.08 -5.50
N LEU A 50 2.79 0.01 -5.62
CA LEU A 50 4.07 0.03 -6.33
C LEU A 50 5.22 -0.33 -5.41
N ASP A 51 5.12 0.07 -4.15
CA ASP A 51 6.09 -0.27 -3.11
C ASP A 51 5.37 -0.31 -1.78
N GLY A 52 5.63 -1.34 -0.99
CA GLY A 52 5.02 -1.50 0.31
C GLY A 52 3.97 -2.60 0.39
N ALA A 53 4.10 -3.65 -0.42
CA ALA A 53 3.14 -4.76 -0.41
C ALA A 53 3.00 -5.38 0.98
N HIS A 54 4.10 -5.51 1.73
CA HIS A 54 4.04 -6.04 3.11
C HIS A 54 3.23 -5.13 4.02
N ARG A 55 3.41 -3.81 3.91
CA ARG A 55 2.63 -2.85 4.70
C ARG A 55 1.16 -2.89 4.32
N ALA A 56 0.87 -3.01 3.03
CA ALA A 56 -0.49 -3.12 2.53
C ALA A 56 -1.19 -4.36 3.08
N GLN A 57 -0.54 -5.51 2.96
CA GLN A 57 -1.11 -6.77 3.45
C GLN A 57 -1.27 -6.76 4.97
N ALA A 58 -0.29 -6.22 5.69
CA ALA A 58 -0.34 -6.13 7.14
C ALA A 58 -1.50 -5.25 7.62
N HIS A 59 -1.78 -4.15 6.92
CA HIS A 59 -2.92 -3.29 7.25
C HIS A 59 -4.24 -4.03 7.07
N GLN A 60 -4.38 -4.79 5.99
CA GLN A 60 -5.58 -5.61 5.79
C GLN A 60 -5.69 -6.68 6.87
N TYR A 61 -4.59 -7.32 7.21
CA TYR A 61 -4.55 -8.36 8.22
C TYR A 61 -4.96 -7.83 9.59
N CYS A 62 -4.60 -6.60 9.90
CA CYS A 62 -4.95 -5.94 11.17
C CYS A 62 -6.31 -5.23 11.10
N HIS A 63 -7.08 -5.43 10.06
CA HIS A 63 -8.40 -4.81 9.86
C HIS A 63 -8.37 -3.29 9.91
N ARG A 64 -7.29 -2.69 9.44
CA ARG A 64 -7.20 -1.25 9.29
C ARG A 64 -7.94 -0.84 8.02
N SER A 65 -8.87 0.09 8.15
CA SER A 65 -9.70 0.50 7.03
C SER A 65 -8.97 1.39 6.03
N GLU A 66 -7.91 2.08 6.48
CA GLU A 66 -7.17 3.01 5.66
C GLU A 66 -5.68 2.84 5.83
N ILE A 67 -4.94 3.23 4.80
CA ILE A 67 -3.48 3.24 4.82
C ILE A 67 -2.98 4.53 4.18
N ARG A 68 -1.90 5.07 4.69
CA ARG A 68 -1.29 6.25 4.11
C ARG A 68 -0.49 5.86 2.87
N ALA A 69 -0.71 6.59 1.79
CA ALA A 69 -0.09 6.29 0.51
C ALA A 69 0.36 7.57 -0.19
N ARG A 70 1.49 7.47 -0.86
CA ARG A 70 1.92 8.48 -1.81
C ARG A 70 1.40 8.04 -3.17
N LEU A 71 0.53 8.84 -3.77
CA LEU A 71 -0.11 8.47 -5.02
C LEU A 71 0.67 8.97 -6.22
N HIS A 72 0.87 8.09 -7.17
CA HIS A 72 1.55 8.36 -8.41
C HIS A 72 0.57 8.33 -9.57
N ASN A 73 0.79 9.18 -10.55
CA ASN A 73 0.01 9.17 -11.78
C ASN A 73 0.89 8.65 -12.90
N LEU A 74 0.29 7.89 -13.80
CA LEU A 74 0.99 7.48 -15.01
C LEU A 74 1.20 8.71 -15.89
N PRO A 75 2.44 8.97 -16.33
CA PRO A 75 2.65 10.00 -17.34
C PRO A 75 1.97 9.59 -18.64
N LEU A 76 1.44 10.57 -19.37
CA LEU A 76 0.80 10.29 -20.66
C LEU A 76 1.74 9.54 -21.60
N SER A 77 3.02 9.89 -21.58
CA SER A 77 4.02 9.24 -22.42
C SER A 77 4.18 7.75 -22.12
N ALA A 78 3.82 7.30 -20.91
CA ALA A 78 3.92 5.89 -20.55
C ALA A 78 2.76 5.07 -21.12
N GLU A 79 1.70 5.70 -21.55
CA GLU A 79 0.53 5.04 -22.08
C GLU A 79 0.63 4.79 -23.58
N ILE A 80 1.58 5.43 -24.22
CA ILE A 80 1.75 5.37 -25.66
C ILE A 80 2.98 4.55 -25.98
N PRO A 81 2.82 3.34 -26.44
CA PRO A 81 3.96 2.50 -26.81
C PRO A 81 4.67 3.01 -28.06
#